data_e018881dceb5735518f889bd6addd08b
#
_entry.id   e018881dceb5735518f889bd6addd08b
#
_cell.length_a   1.000
_cell.length_b   1.000
_cell.length_c   1.000
_cell.angle_alpha   90.00
_cell.angle_beta   90.00
_cell.angle_gamma   90.00
#
_symmetry.space_group_name_H-M   'P 1'
#
loop_
_entity.id
_entity.type
_entity.pdbx_description
1 polymer ?
#
loop_
_entity_poly.entity_id
_entity_poly.type
_entity_poly.pdbx_seq_one_letter_code
_entity_poly.pdbx_strand_id
1 'polypeptide(L)'
;MVQWTYGDPDQNKVRGSLIEIHLADLHFGAFDPAKQYAILMDQVYTKIEALPKVDIISIDGDIFDHKVMSNSDTALYATKFIDQLVHLSKQKNATLVILAGTYSHDFDQLKLFYHYMDHDSTDNTDIRIITNIQFEYIKGARILMIPELNGVDESVYQKFFFNSGWYDEAFVHGTFEGSVYGNLTSGNSRLLTAHDFMYCKGVAISGHVHKSGCFQGFYYYCGCPYRWKFGEEEEKGFLIVAHDLDTQIHYVDFQPVESPKYITIYLDELVSEDPKKICDYINQRRTLEGIDFIKVKFRVPIPGYNKTIINNYYRNNPTTFVEFCSSEEIENEKKSEAFEGTQYSYLIDNSISDFERFVRYVNEKEGSEFITVQQLTDLLTEKI
;
A
#
# COMPACT_ATOMS: atom_id res chain seq x y z
N MET A 1 16.86 40.94 -4.90
CA MET A 1 16.17 40.05 -5.85
C MET A 1 17.27 39.28 -6.59
N VAL A 2 17.59 38.06 -6.15
CA VAL A 2 18.54 37.20 -6.85
C VAL A 2 17.70 36.24 -7.68
N GLN A 3 17.71 36.44 -8.99
CA GLN A 3 17.05 35.62 -9.96
C GLN A 3 17.90 34.37 -10.18
N TRP A 4 17.54 33.26 -9.52
CA TRP A 4 18.14 31.95 -9.79
C TRP A 4 17.44 31.39 -11.04
N THR A 5 18.00 31.63 -12.20
CA THR A 5 17.67 30.87 -13.40
C THR A 5 18.42 29.54 -13.31
N TYR A 6 17.79 28.51 -12.75
CA TYR A 6 18.17 27.14 -13.01
C TYR A 6 17.68 26.80 -14.43
N GLY A 7 18.47 27.19 -15.41
CA GLY A 7 18.39 26.57 -16.74
C GLY A 7 18.92 25.15 -16.58
N ASP A 8 18.10 24.17 -16.88
CA ASP A 8 18.52 22.80 -17.07
C ASP A 8 19.62 22.81 -18.15
N PRO A 9 20.87 22.44 -17.86
CA PRO A 9 21.97 22.51 -18.83
C PRO A 9 21.78 21.54 -20.00
N ASP A 10 20.78 20.66 -20.00
CA ASP A 10 20.55 19.63 -21.00
C ASP A 10 19.21 19.76 -21.78
N GLN A 11 18.58 20.93 -21.82
CA GLN A 11 17.28 21.15 -22.51
C GLN A 11 17.25 20.75 -24.00
N ASN A 12 18.38 20.42 -24.61
CA ASN A 12 18.45 19.98 -26.02
C ASN A 12 18.86 18.52 -26.21
N LYS A 13 18.99 17.73 -25.14
CA LYS A 13 19.33 16.32 -25.23
C LYS A 13 18.08 15.46 -25.09
N VAL A 14 17.82 14.62 -26.10
CA VAL A 14 16.74 13.62 -26.00
C VAL A 14 17.06 12.71 -24.82
N ARG A 15 16.20 12.69 -23.81
CA ARG A 15 16.38 11.91 -22.58
C ARG A 15 15.84 10.49 -22.73
N GLY A 16 14.87 10.32 -23.64
CA GLY A 16 14.27 9.04 -23.99
C GLY A 16 13.18 8.57 -23.02
N SER A 17 12.80 7.30 -23.14
CA SER A 17 11.77 6.69 -22.33
C SER A 17 12.33 5.69 -21.35
N LEU A 18 11.81 5.67 -20.14
CA LEU A 18 12.08 4.69 -19.09
C LEU A 18 10.99 3.61 -19.05
N ILE A 19 11.40 2.40 -18.72
CA ILE A 19 10.52 1.30 -18.34
C ILE A 19 10.85 0.95 -16.89
N GLU A 20 9.87 1.11 -16.03
CA GLU A 20 10.02 1.00 -14.59
C GLU A 20 9.09 -0.07 -14.04
N ILE A 21 9.57 -0.80 -13.06
CA ILE A 21 8.82 -1.80 -12.31
C ILE A 21 8.67 -1.31 -10.89
N HIS A 22 7.46 -1.25 -10.41
CA HIS A 22 7.17 -0.82 -9.04
C HIS A 22 6.50 -1.93 -8.26
N LEU A 23 7.21 -2.43 -7.27
CA LEU A 23 6.75 -3.36 -6.26
C LEU A 23 6.60 -2.61 -4.94
N ALA A 24 5.65 -2.98 -4.10
CA ALA A 24 5.53 -2.43 -2.76
C ALA A 24 4.90 -3.45 -1.81
N ASP A 25 5.00 -3.20 -0.53
CA ASP A 25 4.25 -3.91 0.51
C ASP A 25 4.43 -5.44 0.39
N LEU A 26 5.69 -5.90 0.28
CA LEU A 26 6.01 -7.33 0.18
C LEU A 26 5.72 -8.08 1.47
N HIS A 27 5.83 -7.41 2.61
CA HIS A 27 5.50 -7.94 3.93
C HIS A 27 5.98 -9.38 4.15
N PHE A 28 7.26 -9.66 3.89
CA PHE A 28 7.83 -10.96 4.22
C PHE A 28 7.63 -11.28 5.70
N GLY A 29 7.03 -12.41 5.99
CA GLY A 29 6.64 -12.82 7.34
C GLY A 29 5.16 -12.64 7.68
N ALA A 30 4.35 -12.03 6.83
CA ALA A 30 2.89 -11.96 6.99
C ALA A 30 2.24 -13.36 6.93
N PHE A 31 2.85 -14.27 6.16
CA PHE A 31 2.53 -15.70 6.15
C PHE A 31 3.80 -16.50 5.84
N ASP A 32 3.70 -17.78 5.47
CA ASP A 32 4.84 -18.64 5.16
C ASP A 32 5.79 -17.99 4.14
N PRO A 33 7.01 -17.60 4.54
CA PRO A 33 7.92 -16.85 3.69
C PRO A 33 8.43 -17.64 2.47
N ALA A 34 8.43 -18.97 2.53
CA ALA A 34 8.76 -19.80 1.38
C ALA A 34 7.67 -19.72 0.30
N LYS A 35 6.41 -19.65 0.71
CA LYS A 35 5.28 -19.45 -0.22
C LYS A 35 5.27 -18.04 -0.79
N GLN A 36 5.55 -17.02 0.04
CA GLN A 36 5.70 -15.64 -0.45
C GLN A 36 6.77 -15.58 -1.55
N TYR A 37 7.95 -16.13 -1.27
CA TYR A 37 9.04 -16.22 -2.23
C TYR A 37 8.63 -16.94 -3.52
N ALA A 38 7.95 -18.09 -3.41
CA ALA A 38 7.50 -18.84 -4.59
C ALA A 38 6.54 -18.01 -5.47
N ILE A 39 5.55 -17.34 -4.89
CA ILE A 39 4.63 -16.46 -5.63
C ILE A 39 5.40 -15.35 -6.35
N LEU A 40 6.33 -14.69 -5.64
CA LEU A 40 7.14 -13.61 -6.21
C LEU A 40 8.03 -14.11 -7.35
N MET A 41 8.63 -15.29 -7.23
CA MET A 41 9.46 -15.85 -8.30
C MET A 41 8.64 -16.27 -9.50
N ASP A 42 7.54 -17.00 -9.27
CA ASP A 42 6.76 -17.58 -10.36
C ASP A 42 5.96 -16.52 -11.14
N GLN A 43 5.53 -15.44 -10.50
CA GLN A 43 4.59 -14.51 -11.10
C GLN A 43 5.09 -13.08 -11.25
N VAL A 44 5.99 -12.63 -10.40
CA VAL A 44 6.58 -11.28 -10.49
C VAL A 44 7.89 -11.36 -11.26
N TYR A 45 8.86 -12.12 -10.74
CA TYR A 45 10.18 -12.22 -11.34
C TYR A 45 10.12 -12.67 -12.82
N THR A 46 9.38 -13.73 -13.12
CA THR A 46 9.25 -14.26 -14.50
C THR A 46 8.65 -13.24 -15.45
N LYS A 47 7.68 -12.43 -15.01
CA LYS A 47 7.10 -11.36 -15.83
C LYS A 47 8.10 -10.26 -16.12
N ILE A 48 8.87 -9.84 -15.10
CA ILE A 48 9.90 -8.80 -15.26
C ILE A 48 11.04 -9.33 -16.16
N GLU A 49 11.46 -10.57 -15.95
CA GLU A 49 12.51 -11.22 -16.76
C GLU A 49 12.12 -11.27 -18.24
N ALA A 50 10.85 -11.54 -18.56
CA ALA A 50 10.33 -11.61 -19.92
C ALA A 50 10.29 -10.24 -20.64
N LEU A 51 10.33 -9.12 -19.93
CA LEU A 51 10.33 -7.79 -20.56
C LEU A 51 11.61 -7.57 -21.37
N PRO A 52 11.52 -7.00 -22.57
CA PRO A 52 12.70 -6.76 -23.41
C PRO A 52 13.63 -5.69 -22.84
N LYS A 53 13.09 -4.75 -22.10
CA LYS A 53 13.80 -3.62 -21.47
C LYS A 53 13.21 -3.34 -20.10
N VAL A 54 14.08 -3.07 -19.14
CA VAL A 54 13.74 -2.50 -17.82
C VAL A 54 14.87 -1.54 -17.45
N ASP A 55 14.54 -0.33 -17.06
CA ASP A 55 15.50 0.70 -16.68
C ASP A 55 15.60 0.87 -15.16
N ILE A 56 14.47 0.70 -14.45
CA ILE A 56 14.39 0.80 -13.00
C ILE A 56 13.54 -0.36 -12.47
N ILE A 57 13.99 -0.98 -11.38
CA ILE A 57 13.19 -1.87 -10.54
C ILE A 57 13.14 -1.22 -9.18
N SER A 58 11.94 -0.86 -8.70
CA SER A 58 11.75 -0.22 -7.40
C SER A 58 10.94 -1.11 -6.47
N ILE A 59 11.35 -1.16 -5.21
CA ILE A 59 10.55 -1.64 -4.10
C ILE A 59 10.20 -0.41 -3.27
N ASP A 60 8.94 0.00 -3.36
CA ASP A 60 8.45 1.24 -2.76
C ASP A 60 7.98 1.04 -1.31
N GLY A 61 8.85 0.40 -0.51
CA GLY A 61 8.70 0.19 0.93
C GLY A 61 8.01 -1.11 1.35
N ASP A 62 8.06 -1.36 2.65
CA ASP A 62 7.45 -2.47 3.37
C ASP A 62 7.86 -3.85 2.84
N ILE A 63 9.18 -4.12 2.84
CA ILE A 63 9.74 -5.44 2.52
C ILE A 63 9.36 -6.46 3.59
N PHE A 64 9.41 -6.08 4.86
CA PHE A 64 9.09 -6.95 6.00
C PHE A 64 7.73 -6.60 6.59
N ASP A 65 7.04 -7.60 7.16
CA ASP A 65 5.76 -7.40 7.86
C ASP A 65 5.95 -6.89 9.30
N HIS A 66 7.06 -7.23 9.90
CA HIS A 66 7.43 -6.86 11.26
C HIS A 66 8.94 -6.99 11.45
N LYS A 67 9.43 -6.63 12.62
CA LYS A 67 10.85 -6.81 12.95
C LYS A 67 11.21 -8.29 13.00
N VAL A 68 12.17 -8.72 12.16
CA VAL A 68 12.61 -10.11 12.02
C VAL A 68 14.03 -10.31 12.58
N MET A 69 14.32 -11.51 13.01
CA MET A 69 15.70 -11.90 13.34
C MET A 69 16.46 -12.23 12.05
N SER A 70 17.70 -11.80 11.94
CA SER A 70 18.54 -12.02 10.75
C SER A 70 18.78 -13.49 10.38
N ASN A 71 18.59 -14.41 11.33
CA ASN A 71 18.70 -15.87 11.13
C ASN A 71 17.35 -16.56 10.96
N SER A 72 16.27 -15.83 10.74
CA SER A 72 14.93 -16.39 10.51
C SER A 72 14.72 -16.79 9.05
N ASP A 73 13.77 -17.69 8.81
CA ASP A 73 13.35 -18.03 7.44
C ASP A 73 12.82 -16.80 6.69
N THR A 74 12.16 -15.89 7.40
CA THR A 74 11.69 -14.63 6.83
C THR A 74 12.84 -13.81 6.25
N ALA A 75 13.90 -13.59 7.03
CA ALA A 75 15.10 -12.89 6.57
C ALA A 75 15.77 -13.62 5.39
N LEU A 76 15.84 -14.95 5.47
CA LEU A 76 16.44 -15.80 4.43
C LEU A 76 15.70 -15.65 3.09
N TYR A 77 14.36 -15.76 3.09
CA TYR A 77 13.58 -15.70 1.85
C TYR A 77 13.46 -14.29 1.29
N ALA A 78 13.37 -13.26 2.15
CA ALA A 78 13.47 -11.88 1.72
C ALA A 78 14.82 -11.60 1.04
N THR A 79 15.93 -12.01 1.67
CA THR A 79 17.28 -11.85 1.08
C THR A 79 17.38 -12.60 -0.24
N LYS A 80 16.90 -13.84 -0.34
CA LYS A 80 16.91 -14.58 -1.61
C LYS A 80 16.15 -13.85 -2.71
N PHE A 81 15.02 -13.23 -2.40
CA PHE A 81 14.26 -12.49 -3.41
C PHE A 81 15.01 -11.23 -3.85
N ILE A 82 15.59 -10.49 -2.93
CA ILE A 82 16.44 -9.32 -3.25
C ILE A 82 17.66 -9.75 -4.09
N ASP A 83 18.33 -10.86 -3.75
CA ASP A 83 19.41 -11.43 -4.57
C ASP A 83 18.98 -11.67 -6.02
N GLN A 84 17.78 -12.21 -6.24
CA GLN A 84 17.25 -12.44 -7.58
C GLN A 84 16.99 -11.11 -8.31
N LEU A 85 16.45 -10.09 -7.63
CA LEU A 85 16.26 -8.77 -8.23
C LEU A 85 17.59 -8.07 -8.54
N VAL A 86 18.60 -8.21 -7.68
CA VAL A 86 19.98 -7.73 -7.94
C VAL A 86 20.53 -8.39 -9.20
N HIS A 87 20.38 -9.70 -9.32
CA HIS A 87 20.82 -10.44 -10.51
C HIS A 87 20.09 -9.97 -11.77
N LEU A 88 18.78 -9.82 -11.69
CA LEU A 88 17.93 -9.37 -12.79
C LEU A 88 18.25 -7.93 -13.20
N SER A 89 18.44 -7.00 -12.25
CA SER A 89 18.80 -5.62 -12.55
C SER A 89 20.14 -5.55 -13.29
N LYS A 90 21.11 -6.37 -12.90
CA LYS A 90 22.37 -6.51 -13.62
C LYS A 90 22.18 -6.99 -15.06
N GLN A 91 21.39 -8.05 -15.26
CA GLN A 91 21.09 -8.59 -16.60
C GLN A 91 20.40 -7.58 -17.51
N LYS A 92 19.49 -6.77 -16.95
CA LYS A 92 18.73 -5.75 -17.68
C LYS A 92 19.47 -4.42 -17.79
N ASN A 93 20.63 -4.26 -17.14
CA ASN A 93 21.30 -2.96 -16.95
C ASN A 93 20.35 -1.92 -16.32
N ALA A 94 19.51 -2.37 -15.37
CA ALA A 94 18.55 -1.57 -14.63
C ALA A 94 19.16 -1.08 -13.32
N THR A 95 18.63 0.03 -12.77
CA THR A 95 18.87 0.44 -11.39
C THR A 95 17.88 -0.25 -10.46
N LEU A 96 18.35 -0.90 -9.39
CA LEU A 96 17.50 -1.40 -8.34
C LEU A 96 17.38 -0.35 -7.23
N VAL A 97 16.16 0.09 -6.94
CA VAL A 97 15.85 1.02 -5.86
C VAL A 97 15.11 0.27 -4.76
N ILE A 98 15.53 0.45 -3.51
CA ILE A 98 14.84 -0.05 -2.31
C ILE A 98 14.54 1.16 -1.44
N LEU A 99 13.28 1.54 -1.39
CA LEU A 99 12.79 2.63 -0.55
C LEU A 99 12.38 2.07 0.81
N ALA A 100 12.73 2.75 1.89
CA ALA A 100 12.26 2.35 3.22
C ALA A 100 10.76 2.62 3.37
N GLY A 101 10.06 1.62 3.87
CA GLY A 101 8.64 1.70 4.20
C GLY A 101 8.40 2.09 5.66
N THR A 102 7.29 1.60 6.21
CA THR A 102 6.86 1.85 7.58
C THR A 102 7.94 1.51 8.59
N TYR A 103 8.18 2.41 9.55
CA TYR A 103 9.24 2.26 10.54
C TYR A 103 9.19 0.92 11.30
N SER A 104 8.00 0.42 11.64
CA SER A 104 7.83 -0.86 12.31
C SER A 104 8.14 -2.07 11.43
N HIS A 105 8.16 -1.88 10.12
CA HIS A 105 8.40 -2.91 9.11
C HIS A 105 9.86 -2.95 8.67
N ASP A 106 10.38 -1.84 8.17
CA ASP A 106 11.68 -1.80 7.49
C ASP A 106 12.83 -1.20 8.33
N PHE A 107 12.52 -0.56 9.46
CA PHE A 107 13.54 0.13 10.27
C PHE A 107 14.70 -0.79 10.65
N ASP A 108 15.92 -0.32 10.41
CA ASP A 108 17.18 -1.05 10.63
C ASP A 108 17.31 -2.37 9.84
N GLN A 109 16.24 -2.94 9.31
CA GLN A 109 16.26 -4.23 8.63
C GLN A 109 16.83 -4.12 7.21
N LEU A 110 16.67 -2.98 6.56
CA LEU A 110 17.29 -2.71 5.25
C LEU A 110 18.81 -2.80 5.28
N LYS A 111 19.43 -2.72 6.47
CA LYS A 111 20.88 -2.96 6.65
C LYS A 111 21.32 -4.36 6.19
N LEU A 112 20.39 -5.33 6.14
CA LEU A 112 20.66 -6.65 5.57
C LEU A 112 21.12 -6.58 4.11
N PHE A 113 20.74 -5.50 3.39
CA PHE A 113 20.99 -5.32 1.98
C PHE A 113 22.12 -4.31 1.68
N TYR A 114 22.69 -3.64 2.68
CA TYR A 114 23.72 -2.61 2.48
C TYR A 114 24.98 -3.13 1.80
N HIS A 115 25.28 -4.42 1.94
CA HIS A 115 26.43 -5.02 1.27
C HIS A 115 26.34 -5.01 -0.27
N TYR A 116 25.13 -4.82 -0.85
CA TYR A 116 24.98 -4.66 -2.30
C TYR A 116 25.38 -3.28 -2.80
N MET A 117 25.48 -2.27 -1.92
CA MET A 117 25.89 -0.91 -2.27
C MET A 117 27.42 -0.74 -2.31
N ASP A 118 28.19 -1.76 -1.89
CA ASP A 118 29.65 -1.69 -1.86
C ASP A 118 30.23 -1.62 -3.28
N HIS A 119 30.74 -0.42 -3.64
CA HIS A 119 31.22 -0.06 -4.98
C HIS A 119 32.58 -0.67 -5.35
N ASP A 120 33.24 -1.43 -4.47
CA ASP A 120 34.51 -2.11 -4.78
C ASP A 120 34.35 -3.36 -5.66
N SER A 121 33.11 -3.74 -5.97
CA SER A 121 32.86 -4.81 -6.93
C SER A 121 33.07 -4.28 -8.35
N THR A 122 33.82 -5.00 -9.15
CA THR A 122 33.94 -4.80 -10.61
C THR A 122 32.60 -4.96 -11.35
N ASP A 123 31.53 -5.12 -10.61
CA ASP A 123 30.15 -5.30 -11.03
C ASP A 123 29.44 -3.93 -11.07
N ASN A 124 29.13 -3.45 -12.25
CA ASN A 124 28.40 -2.20 -12.52
C ASN A 124 26.90 -2.25 -12.15
N THR A 125 26.52 -2.94 -11.09
CA THR A 125 25.11 -2.98 -10.66
C THR A 125 24.82 -1.71 -9.87
N ASP A 126 23.85 -0.91 -10.32
CA ASP A 126 23.40 0.30 -9.63
C ASP A 126 22.28 -0.05 -8.66
N ILE A 127 22.61 -0.11 -7.36
CA ILE A 127 21.66 -0.44 -6.28
C ILE A 127 21.62 0.73 -5.32
N ARG A 128 20.42 1.20 -5.01
CA ARG A 128 20.17 2.34 -4.15
C ARG A 128 19.19 1.99 -3.05
N ILE A 129 19.63 2.12 -1.80
CA ILE A 129 18.79 1.92 -0.61
C ILE A 129 18.52 3.28 -0.01
N ILE A 130 17.26 3.69 -0.05
CA ILE A 130 16.82 5.03 0.28
C ILE A 130 16.09 5.03 1.62
N THR A 131 16.67 5.66 2.63
CA THR A 131 16.11 5.75 3.99
C THR A 131 15.77 7.17 4.41
N ASN A 132 16.06 8.15 3.55
CA ASN A 132 15.76 9.56 3.80
C ASN A 132 15.20 10.21 2.55
N ILE A 133 14.44 11.29 2.71
CA ILE A 133 13.98 12.08 1.58
C ILE A 133 15.16 12.69 0.83
N GLN A 134 15.25 12.42 -0.47
CA GLN A 134 16.33 12.90 -1.31
C GLN A 134 15.95 12.88 -2.79
N PHE A 135 16.74 13.57 -3.62
CA PHE A 135 16.66 13.41 -5.07
C PHE A 135 17.70 12.42 -5.54
N GLU A 136 17.25 11.56 -6.46
CA GLU A 136 18.12 10.67 -7.21
C GLU A 136 18.10 11.03 -8.69
N TYR A 137 19.25 10.81 -9.35
CA TYR A 137 19.36 10.89 -10.81
C TYR A 137 19.57 9.48 -11.35
N ILE A 138 18.55 8.96 -12.04
CA ILE A 138 18.55 7.59 -12.56
C ILE A 138 18.21 7.63 -14.04
N LYS A 139 19.10 7.11 -14.90
CA LYS A 139 18.87 7.02 -16.35
C LYS A 139 18.40 8.34 -17.01
N GLY A 140 18.78 9.47 -16.46
CA GLY A 140 18.41 10.81 -16.97
C GLY A 140 17.14 11.40 -16.35
N ALA A 141 16.41 10.67 -15.52
CA ALA A 141 15.32 11.19 -14.72
C ALA A 141 15.81 11.77 -13.40
N ARG A 142 15.22 12.87 -12.96
CA ARG A 142 15.35 13.41 -11.60
C ARG A 142 14.15 12.97 -10.80
N ILE A 143 14.36 12.09 -9.84
CA ILE A 143 13.31 11.41 -9.09
C ILE A 143 13.35 11.85 -7.63
N LEU A 144 12.21 12.26 -7.07
CA LEU A 144 12.10 12.55 -5.65
C LEU A 144 11.77 11.25 -4.91
N MET A 145 12.66 10.82 -4.02
CA MET A 145 12.50 9.65 -3.17
C MET A 145 11.95 10.06 -1.82
N ILE A 146 10.79 9.49 -1.45
CA ILE A 146 10.07 9.81 -0.21
C ILE A 146 9.78 8.50 0.53
N PRO A 147 10.73 7.99 1.36
CA PRO A 147 10.44 6.89 2.28
C PRO A 147 9.41 7.33 3.31
N GLU A 148 8.82 6.40 4.07
CA GLU A 148 7.96 6.80 5.18
C GLU A 148 8.76 7.62 6.19
N LEU A 149 8.27 8.84 6.44
CA LEU A 149 8.96 9.84 7.24
C LEU A 149 8.23 10.01 8.58
N ASN A 150 8.49 9.10 9.50
CA ASN A 150 7.96 9.22 10.86
C ASN A 150 8.73 10.30 11.64
N GLY A 151 8.01 11.34 12.08
CA GLY A 151 8.57 12.40 12.92
C GLY A 151 9.54 13.36 12.22
N VAL A 152 9.49 13.46 10.90
CA VAL A 152 10.32 14.40 10.12
C VAL A 152 9.83 15.83 10.31
N ASP A 153 10.76 16.75 10.53
CA ASP A 153 10.48 18.18 10.71
C ASP A 153 9.90 18.79 9.42
N GLU A 154 8.93 19.69 9.58
CA GLU A 154 8.28 20.40 8.47
C GLU A 154 9.29 21.15 7.58
N SER A 155 10.40 21.63 8.11
CA SER A 155 11.45 22.30 7.34
C SER A 155 12.09 21.40 6.29
N VAL A 156 12.16 20.09 6.53
CA VAL A 156 12.66 19.10 5.58
C VAL A 156 11.70 18.98 4.41
N TYR A 157 10.38 18.87 4.68
CA TYR A 157 9.37 18.85 3.64
C TYR A 157 9.43 20.11 2.76
N GLN A 158 9.48 21.30 3.41
CA GLN A 158 9.57 22.57 2.70
C GLN A 158 10.75 22.63 1.73
N LYS A 159 11.88 22.06 2.14
CA LYS A 159 13.09 22.01 1.30
C LYS A 159 12.87 21.16 0.04
N PHE A 160 12.26 19.99 0.16
CA PHE A 160 12.16 19.04 -0.94
C PHE A 160 10.93 19.26 -1.82
N PHE A 161 9.79 19.63 -1.23
CA PHE A 161 8.55 19.83 -1.99
C PHE A 161 8.48 21.21 -2.65
N PHE A 162 8.93 22.29 -1.98
CA PHE A 162 8.66 23.65 -2.43
C PHE A 162 9.90 24.44 -2.89
N ASN A 163 11.08 24.03 -2.50
CA ASN A 163 12.32 24.77 -2.79
C ASN A 163 13.30 24.01 -3.68
N SER A 164 12.91 22.90 -4.27
CA SER A 164 13.83 22.02 -5.01
C SER A 164 13.79 22.18 -6.52
N GLY A 165 12.80 22.92 -7.06
CA GLY A 165 12.54 23.01 -8.50
C GLY A 165 11.90 21.74 -9.08
N TRP A 166 11.68 21.73 -10.40
CA TRP A 166 11.00 20.66 -11.10
C TRP A 166 11.76 19.32 -11.06
N TYR A 167 11.01 18.23 -10.97
CA TYR A 167 11.50 16.86 -11.07
C TYR A 167 10.54 16.02 -11.92
N ASP A 168 11.02 14.89 -12.39
CA ASP A 168 10.28 14.08 -13.35
C ASP A 168 9.25 13.19 -12.66
N GLU A 169 9.61 12.54 -11.56
CA GLU A 169 8.79 11.56 -10.85
C GLU A 169 9.04 11.57 -9.36
N ALA A 170 8.15 10.92 -8.61
CA ALA A 170 8.34 10.66 -7.19
C ALA A 170 8.09 9.18 -6.88
N PHE A 171 9.01 8.53 -6.13
CA PHE A 171 8.83 7.21 -5.54
C PHE A 171 8.58 7.39 -4.05
N VAL A 172 7.50 6.83 -3.58
CA VAL A 172 6.92 7.22 -2.29
C VAL A 172 6.56 5.98 -1.47
N HIS A 173 6.69 6.10 -0.15
CA HIS A 173 5.96 5.24 0.77
C HIS A 173 5.18 6.10 1.73
N GLY A 174 3.85 6.17 1.59
CA GLY A 174 3.04 7.05 2.43
C GLY A 174 1.58 7.15 2.04
N THR A 175 0.81 7.88 2.82
CA THR A 175 -0.63 8.07 2.63
C THR A 175 -0.91 9.36 1.88
N PHE A 176 -1.69 9.28 0.79
CA PHE A 176 -2.15 10.43 0.01
C PHE A 176 -3.59 10.78 0.37
N GLU A 177 -3.92 12.08 0.34
CA GLU A 177 -5.27 12.56 0.64
C GLU A 177 -6.33 11.92 -0.27
N GLY A 178 -7.46 11.52 0.33
CA GLY A 178 -8.56 10.86 -0.40
C GLY A 178 -8.34 9.39 -0.72
N SER A 179 -7.20 8.78 -0.33
CA SER A 179 -7.05 7.34 -0.41
C SER A 179 -8.00 6.64 0.58
N VAL A 180 -8.44 5.42 0.27
CA VAL A 180 -9.41 4.66 1.09
C VAL A 180 -8.95 4.47 2.54
N TYR A 181 -7.64 4.54 2.77
CA TYR A 181 -7.03 4.47 4.09
C TYR A 181 -6.56 5.85 4.61
N GLY A 182 -7.00 6.94 3.98
CA GLY A 182 -6.54 8.30 4.23
C GLY A 182 -6.72 8.85 5.66
N ASN A 183 -7.36 8.08 6.54
CA ASN A 183 -7.47 8.39 7.96
C ASN A 183 -6.59 7.48 8.84
N LEU A 184 -5.92 6.50 8.24
CA LEU A 184 -4.99 5.59 8.91
C LEU A 184 -3.55 6.09 8.66
N THR A 185 -3.25 7.30 9.14
CA THR A 185 -1.85 7.67 9.29
C THR A 185 -1.26 6.78 10.37
N SER A 186 -0.21 6.05 10.05
CA SER A 186 0.56 5.34 11.07
C SER A 186 1.18 6.39 12.01
N GLY A 187 0.52 6.65 13.12
CA GLY A 187 1.00 7.52 14.19
C GLY A 187 1.27 8.98 13.77
N ASN A 188 2.49 9.32 13.39
CA ASN A 188 2.93 10.71 13.14
C ASN A 188 3.31 10.96 11.67
N SER A 189 2.93 10.09 10.74
CA SER A 189 3.27 10.27 9.32
C SER A 189 2.41 11.39 8.72
N ARG A 190 3.05 12.24 7.92
CA ARG A 190 2.36 13.33 7.21
C ARG A 190 1.46 12.77 6.13
N LEU A 191 0.23 13.26 6.06
CA LEU A 191 -0.65 13.06 4.92
C LEU A 191 -0.13 13.85 3.72
N LEU A 192 0.15 13.17 2.61
CA LEU A 192 0.59 13.80 1.37
C LEU A 192 -0.61 14.32 0.56
N THR A 193 -0.43 15.45 -0.07
CA THR A 193 -1.47 16.15 -0.85
C THR A 193 -0.99 16.45 -2.27
N ALA A 194 -1.89 16.77 -3.17
CA ALA A 194 -1.52 17.21 -4.52
C ALA A 194 -0.59 18.43 -4.52
N HIS A 195 -0.71 19.29 -3.51
CA HIS A 195 0.16 20.45 -3.37
C HIS A 195 1.62 20.08 -3.13
N ASP A 196 1.89 18.97 -2.45
CA ASP A 196 3.25 18.49 -2.19
C ASP A 196 3.96 18.07 -3.50
N PHE A 197 3.20 17.69 -4.52
CA PHE A 197 3.71 17.26 -5.82
C PHE A 197 3.60 18.32 -6.93
N MET A 198 3.40 19.58 -6.58
CA MET A 198 3.20 20.64 -7.58
C MET A 198 4.39 20.86 -8.54
N TYR A 199 5.58 20.38 -8.18
CA TYR A 199 6.77 20.40 -9.02
C TYR A 199 7.08 19.06 -9.70
N CYS A 200 6.24 18.03 -9.49
CA CYS A 200 6.33 16.77 -10.21
C CYS A 200 5.75 16.96 -11.63
N LYS A 201 6.52 16.61 -12.66
CA LYS A 201 6.07 16.72 -14.05
C LYS A 201 5.29 15.50 -14.53
N GLY A 202 5.65 14.32 -14.02
CA GLY A 202 5.08 13.03 -14.39
C GLY A 202 4.19 12.47 -13.30
N VAL A 203 4.58 11.33 -12.73
CA VAL A 203 3.79 10.57 -11.77
C VAL A 203 4.46 10.45 -10.41
N ALA A 204 3.64 10.21 -9.39
CA ALA A 204 4.08 9.73 -8.10
C ALA A 204 3.60 8.28 -7.94
N ILE A 205 4.52 7.37 -7.65
CA ILE A 205 4.24 5.94 -7.43
C ILE A 205 4.51 5.62 -5.97
N SER A 206 3.56 4.95 -5.31
CA SER A 206 3.61 4.75 -3.87
C SER A 206 3.30 3.32 -3.44
N GLY A 207 3.97 2.87 -2.39
CA GLY A 207 3.54 1.80 -1.51
C GLY A 207 2.63 2.30 -0.38
N HIS A 208 2.52 1.52 0.70
CA HIS A 208 1.77 1.73 1.93
C HIS A 208 0.28 1.35 1.86
N VAL A 209 -0.41 1.60 0.77
CA VAL A 209 -1.80 1.19 0.57
C VAL A 209 -1.82 -0.09 -0.26
N HIS A 210 -2.30 -1.19 0.33
CA HIS A 210 -2.27 -2.52 -0.27
C HIS A 210 -3.20 -2.71 -1.46
N LYS A 211 -4.03 -1.72 -1.76
CA LYS A 211 -4.92 -1.69 -2.91
C LYS A 211 -4.33 -0.82 -4.00
N SER A 212 -4.13 -1.38 -5.18
CA SER A 212 -3.71 -0.61 -6.34
C SER A 212 -4.80 0.38 -6.76
N GLY A 213 -4.39 1.56 -7.19
CA GLY A 213 -5.33 2.61 -7.62
C GLY A 213 -4.62 3.88 -8.03
N CYS A 214 -5.37 4.75 -8.74
CA CYS A 214 -4.91 6.05 -9.16
C CYS A 214 -5.74 7.15 -8.51
N PHE A 215 -5.07 8.15 -7.95
CA PHE A 215 -5.67 9.32 -7.32
C PHE A 215 -5.29 10.58 -8.08
N GLN A 216 -6.27 11.43 -8.33
CA GLN A 216 -6.13 12.69 -9.03
C GLN A 216 -5.39 12.62 -10.39
N GLY A 217 -5.29 11.41 -10.99
CA GLY A 217 -4.72 11.19 -12.31
C GLY A 217 -3.18 11.14 -12.37
N PHE A 218 -2.48 11.30 -11.25
CA PHE A 218 -1.00 11.32 -11.23
C PHE A 218 -0.37 10.52 -10.08
N TYR A 219 -1.13 10.24 -9.00
CA TYR A 219 -0.64 9.51 -7.85
C TYR A 219 -1.14 8.07 -7.90
N TYR A 220 -0.25 7.10 -7.95
CA TYR A 220 -0.57 5.69 -8.09
C TYR A 220 -0.07 4.90 -6.91
N TYR A 221 -0.92 4.04 -6.35
CA TYR A 221 -0.50 3.00 -5.43
C TYR A 221 -0.21 1.70 -6.18
N CYS A 222 0.93 1.08 -5.90
CA CYS A 222 1.28 -0.24 -6.43
C CYS A 222 0.29 -1.30 -5.93
N GLY A 223 -0.13 -1.16 -4.67
CA GLY A 223 -0.72 -2.26 -3.93
C GLY A 223 0.32 -3.30 -3.53
N CYS A 224 -0.11 -4.34 -2.85
CA CYS A 224 0.74 -5.46 -2.52
C CYS A 224 0.62 -6.59 -3.56
N PRO A 225 1.66 -7.43 -3.77
CA PRO A 225 1.65 -8.45 -4.82
C PRO A 225 0.77 -9.66 -4.49
N TYR A 226 0.31 -9.82 -3.26
CA TYR A 226 -0.53 -10.96 -2.84
C TYR A 226 -1.42 -10.63 -1.66
N ARG A 227 -2.45 -11.47 -1.45
CA ARG A 227 -3.32 -11.42 -0.27
C ARG A 227 -2.72 -12.24 0.86
N TRP A 228 -2.87 -11.78 2.10
CA TRP A 228 -2.52 -12.58 3.29
C TRP A 228 -3.53 -12.45 4.44
N LYS A 229 -4.57 -11.63 4.27
CA LYS A 229 -5.59 -11.42 5.30
C LYS A 229 -6.98 -11.20 4.69
N PHE A 230 -8.01 -11.36 5.52
CA PHE A 230 -9.37 -11.00 5.14
C PHE A 230 -9.52 -9.49 5.04
N GLY A 231 -10.37 -9.04 4.11
CA GLY A 231 -10.54 -7.63 3.78
C GLY A 231 -9.66 -7.15 2.62
N GLU A 232 -8.85 -8.03 2.03
CA GLU A 232 -8.04 -7.77 0.84
C GLU A 232 -8.58 -8.60 -0.34
N GLU A 233 -9.80 -8.32 -0.75
CA GLU A 233 -10.49 -9.13 -1.79
C GLU A 233 -10.18 -8.65 -3.21
N GLU A 234 -9.67 -7.43 -3.37
CA GLU A 234 -9.28 -6.86 -4.66
C GLU A 234 -8.13 -7.64 -5.34
N GLU A 235 -7.96 -7.39 -6.63
CA GLU A 235 -6.81 -7.91 -7.37
C GLU A 235 -5.51 -7.40 -6.78
N LYS A 236 -4.52 -8.26 -6.72
CA LYS A 236 -3.17 -7.99 -6.23
C LYS A 236 -2.18 -8.04 -7.38
N GLY A 237 -1.11 -7.28 -7.29
CA GLY A 237 -0.14 -7.21 -8.36
C GLY A 237 0.94 -6.17 -8.14
N PHE A 238 1.46 -5.67 -9.24
CA PHE A 238 2.51 -4.65 -9.28
C PHE A 238 2.30 -3.74 -10.50
N LEU A 239 3.06 -2.64 -10.59
CA LEU A 239 2.96 -1.70 -11.70
C LEU A 239 4.15 -1.82 -12.64
N ILE A 240 3.87 -1.66 -13.94
CA ILE A 240 4.84 -1.34 -14.97
C ILE A 240 4.53 0.08 -15.43
N VAL A 241 5.53 0.96 -15.38
CA VAL A 241 5.41 2.34 -15.83
C VAL A 241 6.30 2.57 -17.03
N ALA A 242 5.74 3.10 -18.09
CA ALA A 242 6.49 3.63 -19.23
C ALA A 242 6.41 5.15 -19.18
N HIS A 243 7.54 5.82 -19.00
CA HIS A 243 7.61 7.26 -18.89
C HIS A 243 8.52 7.84 -19.97
N ASP A 244 7.98 8.71 -20.80
CA ASP A 244 8.73 9.50 -21.78
C ASP A 244 9.19 10.80 -21.13
N LEU A 245 10.48 10.89 -20.86
CA LEU A 245 11.08 12.01 -20.14
C LEU A 245 11.10 13.34 -20.95
N ASP A 246 10.96 13.27 -22.26
CA ASP A 246 10.97 14.45 -23.13
C ASP A 246 9.57 15.06 -23.21
N THR A 247 8.53 14.23 -23.36
CA THR A 247 7.15 14.68 -23.43
C THR A 247 6.43 14.70 -22.09
N GLN A 248 6.99 14.04 -21.07
CA GLN A 248 6.40 13.83 -19.74
C GLN A 248 5.08 13.05 -19.81
N ILE A 249 4.89 12.27 -20.88
CA ILE A 249 3.76 11.34 -21.00
C ILE A 249 4.14 10.05 -20.33
N HIS A 250 3.23 9.53 -19.51
CA HIS A 250 3.39 8.26 -18.83
C HIS A 250 2.22 7.32 -19.13
N TYR A 251 2.51 6.04 -19.08
CA TYR A 251 1.54 4.96 -19.13
C TYR A 251 1.80 4.01 -17.97
N VAL A 252 0.78 3.77 -17.15
CA VAL A 252 0.85 2.90 -15.99
C VAL A 252 -0.01 1.67 -16.24
N ASP A 253 0.60 0.49 -16.16
CA ASP A 253 -0.03 -0.80 -16.41
C ASP A 253 0.03 -1.66 -15.15
N PHE A 254 -1.13 -2.13 -14.70
CA PHE A 254 -1.23 -3.02 -13.54
C PHE A 254 -1.06 -4.46 -13.98
N GLN A 255 -0.11 -5.15 -13.38
CA GLN A 255 0.19 -6.55 -13.63
C GLN A 255 -0.38 -7.43 -12.52
N PRO A 256 -1.50 -8.13 -12.75
CA PRO A 256 -2.12 -8.96 -11.73
C PRO A 256 -1.23 -10.15 -11.36
N VAL A 257 -1.27 -10.50 -10.07
CA VAL A 257 -0.60 -11.68 -9.50
C VAL A 257 -1.65 -12.59 -8.87
N GLU A 258 -1.63 -13.85 -9.27
CA GLU A 258 -2.50 -14.85 -8.64
C GLU A 258 -1.99 -15.14 -7.22
N SER A 259 -2.86 -14.98 -6.27
CA SER A 259 -2.56 -15.20 -4.86
C SER A 259 -3.72 -15.88 -4.15
N PRO A 260 -3.50 -16.51 -2.99
CA PRO A 260 -4.59 -17.15 -2.24
C PRO A 260 -5.78 -16.23 -2.06
N LYS A 261 -6.97 -16.76 -2.24
CA LYS A 261 -8.22 -16.02 -2.09
C LYS A 261 -8.69 -16.04 -0.63
N TYR A 262 -8.77 -14.86 -0.02
CA TYR A 262 -9.34 -14.62 1.30
C TYR A 262 -10.71 -13.97 1.12
N ILE A 263 -11.80 -14.66 1.47
CA ILE A 263 -13.16 -14.15 1.28
C ILE A 263 -13.90 -14.16 2.60
N THR A 264 -14.58 -13.05 2.91
CA THR A 264 -15.53 -12.97 4.02
C THR A 264 -16.94 -13.13 3.48
N ILE A 265 -17.68 -14.11 3.99
CA ILE A 265 -19.10 -14.33 3.67
C ILE A 265 -19.94 -13.88 4.85
N TYR A 266 -20.93 -13.05 4.57
CA TYR A 266 -21.93 -12.64 5.54
C TYR A 266 -23.19 -13.49 5.36
N LEU A 267 -23.67 -14.11 6.43
CA LEU A 267 -24.92 -14.84 6.46
C LEU A 267 -25.94 -14.04 7.28
N ASP A 268 -26.78 -13.29 6.58
CA ASP A 268 -27.86 -12.48 7.14
C ASP A 268 -29.10 -13.31 7.41
N GLU A 269 -29.18 -14.49 6.80
CA GLU A 269 -30.27 -15.47 6.97
C GLU A 269 -29.68 -16.87 7.14
N LEU A 270 -30.36 -17.71 7.90
CA LEU A 270 -29.97 -19.12 8.01
C LEU A 270 -30.39 -19.88 6.76
N VAL A 271 -29.40 -20.47 6.09
CA VAL A 271 -29.65 -21.36 4.93
C VAL A 271 -30.35 -22.66 5.33
N SER A 272 -30.29 -23.02 6.61
CA SER A 272 -30.97 -24.18 7.21
C SER A 272 -30.97 -24.08 8.75
N GLU A 273 -31.92 -24.69 9.41
CA GLU A 273 -31.89 -24.91 10.87
C GLU A 273 -30.92 -26.04 11.26
N ASP A 274 -30.60 -26.93 10.34
CA ASP A 274 -29.66 -28.04 10.54
C ASP A 274 -28.22 -27.55 10.40
N PRO A 275 -27.42 -27.56 11.48
CA PRO A 275 -26.02 -27.09 11.46
C PRO A 275 -25.14 -27.85 10.46
N LYS A 276 -25.45 -29.11 10.16
CA LYS A 276 -24.71 -29.89 9.17
C LYS A 276 -24.93 -29.34 7.77
N LYS A 277 -26.16 -29.00 7.41
CA LYS A 277 -26.48 -28.38 6.11
C LYS A 277 -25.86 -26.99 5.97
N ILE A 278 -25.72 -26.25 7.07
CA ILE A 278 -24.97 -24.98 7.07
C ILE A 278 -23.49 -25.23 6.72
N CYS A 279 -22.86 -26.21 7.35
CA CYS A 279 -21.48 -26.57 7.04
C CYS A 279 -21.31 -27.06 5.60
N ASP A 280 -22.25 -27.88 5.09
CA ASP A 280 -22.22 -28.36 3.71
C ASP A 280 -22.32 -27.19 2.71
N TYR A 281 -23.19 -26.21 2.97
CA TYR A 281 -23.32 -24.99 2.17
C TYR A 281 -22.01 -24.18 2.13
N ILE A 282 -21.37 -23.95 3.29
CA ILE A 282 -20.10 -23.23 3.37
C ILE A 282 -19.01 -23.94 2.57
N ASN A 283 -18.92 -25.28 2.73
CA ASN A 283 -17.92 -26.07 2.01
C ASN A 283 -18.18 -26.10 0.49
N GLN A 284 -19.44 -26.21 0.09
CA GLN A 284 -19.83 -26.16 -1.32
C GLN A 284 -19.46 -24.82 -1.95
N ARG A 285 -19.79 -23.72 -1.27
CA ARG A 285 -19.48 -22.37 -1.74
C ARG A 285 -17.98 -22.17 -1.89
N ARG A 286 -17.21 -22.56 -0.86
CA ARG A 286 -15.76 -22.52 -0.89
C ARG A 286 -15.18 -23.24 -2.12
N THR A 287 -15.68 -24.43 -2.41
CA THR A 287 -15.21 -25.26 -3.55
C THR A 287 -15.58 -24.65 -4.89
N LEU A 288 -16.83 -24.19 -5.05
CA LEU A 288 -17.33 -23.63 -6.31
C LEU A 288 -16.65 -22.31 -6.68
N GLU A 289 -16.33 -21.49 -5.70
CA GLU A 289 -15.71 -20.18 -5.91
C GLU A 289 -14.17 -20.22 -5.86
N GLY A 290 -13.59 -21.40 -5.60
CA GLY A 290 -12.13 -21.59 -5.51
C GLY A 290 -11.50 -20.73 -4.39
N ILE A 291 -12.14 -20.69 -3.21
CA ILE A 291 -11.71 -19.89 -2.06
C ILE A 291 -10.69 -20.68 -1.23
N ASP A 292 -9.49 -20.11 -1.00
CA ASP A 292 -8.47 -20.75 -0.17
C ASP A 292 -8.75 -20.57 1.32
N PHE A 293 -9.08 -19.33 1.72
CA PHE A 293 -9.40 -18.98 3.10
C PHE A 293 -10.77 -18.31 3.18
N ILE A 294 -11.66 -18.87 3.97
CA ILE A 294 -13.01 -18.37 4.12
C ILE A 294 -13.28 -17.95 5.58
N LYS A 295 -13.78 -16.74 5.78
CA LYS A 295 -14.39 -16.28 7.03
C LYS A 295 -15.88 -16.21 6.85
N VAL A 296 -16.64 -16.85 7.72
CA VAL A 296 -18.10 -16.82 7.71
C VAL A 296 -18.57 -16.06 8.93
N LYS A 297 -19.18 -14.89 8.70
CA LYS A 297 -19.79 -14.07 9.74
C LYS A 297 -21.29 -14.30 9.75
N PHE A 298 -21.79 -14.86 10.83
CA PHE A 298 -23.22 -15.04 11.04
C PHE A 298 -23.83 -13.77 11.64
N ARG A 299 -24.52 -12.99 10.81
CA ARG A 299 -25.25 -11.79 11.23
C ARG A 299 -26.75 -12.09 11.51
N VAL A 300 -26.99 -13.29 11.97
CA VAL A 300 -28.30 -13.80 12.32
C VAL A 300 -28.23 -14.58 13.65
N PRO A 301 -29.21 -14.51 14.51
CA PRO A 301 -29.24 -15.31 15.74
C PRO A 301 -29.20 -16.82 15.44
N ILE A 302 -28.24 -17.50 16.06
CA ILE A 302 -28.10 -18.96 15.95
C ILE A 302 -28.24 -19.59 17.33
N PRO A 303 -29.05 -20.65 17.48
CA PRO A 303 -29.16 -21.39 18.74
C PRO A 303 -27.78 -21.87 19.24
N GLY A 304 -27.54 -21.78 20.56
CA GLY A 304 -26.24 -22.12 21.15
C GLY A 304 -25.75 -23.53 20.82
N TYR A 305 -26.69 -24.50 20.73
CA TYR A 305 -26.37 -25.86 20.29
C TYR A 305 -25.78 -25.89 18.87
N ASN A 306 -26.39 -25.17 17.94
CA ASN A 306 -25.90 -25.10 16.54
C ASN A 306 -24.53 -24.40 16.45
N LYS A 307 -24.31 -23.31 17.21
CA LYS A 307 -23.00 -22.65 17.30
C LYS A 307 -21.91 -23.64 17.70
N THR A 308 -22.19 -24.47 18.72
CA THR A 308 -21.24 -25.48 19.22
C THR A 308 -20.92 -26.51 18.16
N ILE A 309 -21.90 -26.99 17.40
CA ILE A 309 -21.67 -27.98 16.32
C ILE A 309 -20.83 -27.38 15.20
N ILE A 310 -21.19 -26.20 14.72
CA ILE A 310 -20.48 -25.51 13.64
C ILE A 310 -19.01 -25.22 14.05
N ASN A 311 -18.79 -24.67 15.25
CA ASN A 311 -17.45 -24.44 15.78
C ASN A 311 -16.63 -25.73 15.88
N ASN A 312 -17.20 -26.81 16.38
CA ASN A 312 -16.51 -28.09 16.46
C ASN A 312 -16.18 -28.68 15.09
N TYR A 313 -17.05 -28.48 14.10
CA TYR A 313 -16.82 -28.93 12.72
C TYR A 313 -15.60 -28.27 12.11
N TYR A 314 -15.42 -26.96 12.33
CA TYR A 314 -14.31 -26.20 11.75
C TYR A 314 -13.10 -26.02 12.69
N ARG A 315 -13.16 -26.53 13.93
CA ARG A 315 -12.13 -26.32 14.97
C ARG A 315 -10.69 -26.61 14.51
N ASN A 316 -10.50 -27.62 13.69
CA ASN A 316 -9.19 -28.03 13.18
C ASN A 316 -9.00 -27.70 11.70
N ASN A 317 -9.86 -26.86 11.13
CA ASN A 317 -9.71 -26.44 9.75
C ASN A 317 -8.93 -25.12 9.71
N PRO A 318 -7.69 -25.09 9.22
CA PRO A 318 -6.86 -23.89 9.25
C PRO A 318 -7.27 -22.82 8.22
N THR A 319 -8.25 -23.11 7.38
CA THR A 319 -8.65 -22.26 6.25
C THR A 319 -10.12 -21.82 6.30
N THR A 320 -10.87 -22.23 7.33
CA THR A 320 -12.25 -21.83 7.54
C THR A 320 -12.44 -21.24 8.94
N PHE A 321 -12.84 -20.00 9.00
CA PHE A 321 -13.04 -19.23 10.22
C PHE A 321 -14.51 -18.90 10.37
N VAL A 322 -15.04 -19.10 11.56
CA VAL A 322 -16.46 -18.88 11.85
C VAL A 322 -16.60 -17.88 12.99
N GLU A 323 -17.42 -16.88 12.77
CA GLU A 323 -17.68 -15.78 13.70
C GLU A 323 -19.20 -15.61 13.85
N PHE A 324 -19.68 -15.51 15.10
CA PHE A 324 -21.08 -15.28 15.41
C PHE A 324 -21.23 -13.88 15.98
N CYS A 325 -21.71 -12.96 15.19
CA CYS A 325 -21.83 -11.56 15.56
C CYS A 325 -22.91 -11.35 16.66
N SER A 326 -22.64 -10.44 17.57
CA SER A 326 -23.63 -9.93 18.50
C SER A 326 -24.62 -8.99 17.80
N SER A 327 -25.74 -8.68 18.44
CA SER A 327 -26.73 -7.75 17.86
C SER A 327 -26.12 -6.34 17.68
N GLU A 328 -25.25 -5.91 18.57
CA GLU A 328 -24.56 -4.63 18.51
C GLU A 328 -23.55 -4.58 17.34
N GLU A 329 -22.77 -5.65 17.16
CA GLU A 329 -21.84 -5.77 16.03
C GLU A 329 -22.58 -5.75 14.70
N ILE A 330 -23.71 -6.47 14.58
CA ILE A 330 -24.55 -6.49 13.38
C ILE A 330 -25.06 -5.09 13.05
N GLU A 331 -25.53 -4.35 14.05
CA GLU A 331 -26.03 -2.99 13.85
C GLU A 331 -24.93 -2.04 13.40
N ASN A 332 -23.74 -2.14 14.00
CA ASN A 332 -22.59 -1.32 13.66
C ASN A 332 -22.06 -1.64 12.25
N GLU A 333 -21.94 -2.92 11.88
CA GLU A 333 -21.51 -3.32 10.53
C GLU A 333 -22.50 -2.83 9.46
N LYS A 334 -23.81 -2.98 9.69
CA LYS A 334 -24.84 -2.48 8.75
C LYS A 334 -24.83 -0.95 8.60
N LYS A 335 -24.54 -0.21 9.69
CA LYS A 335 -24.32 1.23 9.60
C LYS A 335 -23.09 1.56 8.77
N SER A 336 -21.99 0.84 8.99
CA SER A 336 -20.76 1.01 8.22
C SER A 336 -21.00 0.78 6.72
N GLU A 337 -21.61 -0.33 6.35
CA GLU A 337 -21.95 -0.66 4.96
C GLU A 337 -22.85 0.41 4.31
N ALA A 338 -23.78 0.99 5.05
CA ALA A 338 -24.67 2.04 4.54
C ALA A 338 -23.94 3.36 4.21
N PHE A 339 -22.79 3.61 4.84
CA PHE A 339 -21.99 4.82 4.64
C PHE A 339 -20.74 4.58 3.76
N GLU A 340 -20.40 3.30 3.52
CA GLU A 340 -19.25 2.95 2.71
C GLU A 340 -19.40 3.49 1.27
N GLY A 341 -18.36 4.17 0.79
CA GLY A 341 -18.37 4.79 -0.54
C GLY A 341 -19.23 6.06 -0.69
N THR A 342 -19.84 6.56 0.39
CA THR A 342 -20.55 7.83 0.39
C THR A 342 -19.64 8.98 0.84
N GLN A 343 -19.99 10.22 0.49
CA GLN A 343 -19.33 11.43 1.02
C GLN A 343 -19.41 11.55 2.54
N TYR A 344 -20.28 10.78 3.20
CA TYR A 344 -20.50 10.80 4.64
C TYR A 344 -19.81 9.64 5.39
N SER A 345 -18.89 8.91 4.72
CA SER A 345 -18.17 7.79 5.35
C SER A 345 -17.41 8.17 6.62
N TYR A 346 -16.97 9.42 6.73
CA TYR A 346 -16.32 9.95 7.94
C TYR A 346 -17.23 9.96 9.18
N LEU A 347 -18.57 9.90 9.04
CA LEU A 347 -19.50 9.85 10.18
C LEU A 347 -19.36 8.57 11.02
N ILE A 348 -18.83 7.52 10.42
CA ILE A 348 -18.60 6.23 11.09
C ILE A 348 -17.13 5.99 11.41
N ASP A 349 -16.23 6.92 11.02
CA ASP A 349 -14.80 6.81 11.27
C ASP A 349 -14.48 7.09 12.74
N ASN A 350 -14.09 6.04 13.46
CA ASN A 350 -13.74 6.13 14.87
C ASN A 350 -12.37 6.78 15.15
N SER A 351 -11.59 7.05 14.10
CA SER A 351 -10.28 7.73 14.22
C SER A 351 -10.40 9.24 14.37
N ILE A 352 -11.52 9.83 13.97
CA ILE A 352 -11.79 11.25 14.12
C ILE A 352 -12.74 11.56 15.28
N SER A 353 -12.53 12.69 15.92
CA SER A 353 -13.35 13.12 17.05
C SER A 353 -14.80 13.44 16.62
N ASP A 354 -15.75 13.37 17.57
CA ASP A 354 -17.14 13.75 17.31
C ASP A 354 -17.24 15.23 16.90
N PHE A 355 -16.37 16.09 17.41
CA PHE A 355 -16.27 17.50 17.00
C PHE A 355 -15.87 17.62 15.53
N GLU A 356 -14.90 16.85 15.11
CA GLU A 356 -14.43 16.87 13.72
C GLU A 356 -15.47 16.32 12.76
N ARG A 357 -16.17 15.23 13.12
CA ARG A 357 -17.32 14.71 12.36
C ARG A 357 -18.39 15.77 12.17
N PHE A 358 -18.74 16.46 13.28
CA PHE A 358 -19.76 17.52 13.25
C PHE A 358 -19.34 18.69 12.36
N VAL A 359 -18.11 19.16 12.49
CA VAL A 359 -17.58 20.27 11.66
C VAL A 359 -17.60 19.90 10.18
N ARG A 360 -17.14 18.70 9.81
CA ARG A 360 -17.19 18.22 8.42
C ARG A 360 -18.62 18.17 7.89
N TYR A 361 -19.53 17.60 8.68
CA TYR A 361 -20.94 17.50 8.27
C TYR A 361 -21.58 18.88 8.03
N VAL A 362 -21.33 19.83 8.92
CA VAL A 362 -21.86 21.20 8.77
C VAL A 362 -21.28 21.88 7.54
N ASN A 363 -19.96 21.81 7.36
CA ASN A 363 -19.29 22.45 6.21
C ASN A 363 -19.74 21.84 4.86
N GLU A 364 -19.96 20.54 4.79
CA GLU A 364 -20.51 19.91 3.59
C GLU A 364 -21.96 20.32 3.30
N LYS A 365 -22.77 20.46 4.34
CA LYS A 365 -24.17 20.91 4.18
C LYS A 365 -24.28 22.35 3.72
N GLU A 366 -23.41 23.23 4.21
CA GLU A 366 -23.39 24.65 3.86
C GLU A 366 -22.61 24.92 2.55
N GLY A 367 -21.89 23.90 2.01
CA GLY A 367 -21.12 24.00 0.77
C GLY A 367 -19.92 24.95 0.85
N SER A 368 -19.42 25.22 2.07
CA SER A 368 -18.27 26.06 2.33
C SER A 368 -17.66 25.74 3.71
N GLU A 369 -16.46 26.24 3.97
CA GLU A 369 -15.83 26.20 5.31
C GLU A 369 -16.59 27.15 6.28
N PHE A 370 -17.73 26.68 6.76
CA PHE A 370 -18.63 27.47 7.62
C PHE A 370 -18.10 27.57 9.06
N ILE A 371 -17.49 26.50 9.57
CA ILE A 371 -16.95 26.45 10.94
C ILE A 371 -15.72 25.55 11.01
N THR A 372 -14.75 25.91 11.87
CA THR A 372 -13.61 25.07 12.20
C THR A 372 -13.77 24.37 13.54
N VAL A 373 -13.01 23.30 13.78
CA VAL A 373 -12.98 22.60 15.09
C VAL A 373 -12.61 23.56 16.21
N GLN A 374 -11.65 24.47 15.97
CA GLN A 374 -11.23 25.46 16.94
C GLN A 374 -12.36 26.45 17.29
N GLN A 375 -13.04 26.98 16.29
CA GLN A 375 -14.17 27.88 16.47
C GLN A 375 -15.33 27.22 17.25
N LEU A 376 -15.60 25.93 16.95
CA LEU A 376 -16.61 25.17 17.68
C LEU A 376 -16.19 24.98 19.16
N THR A 377 -14.93 24.65 19.40
CA THR A 377 -14.37 24.47 20.74
C THR A 377 -14.44 25.76 21.53
N ASP A 378 -14.07 26.90 20.93
CA ASP A 378 -14.11 28.22 21.56
C ASP A 378 -15.54 28.61 21.95
N LEU A 379 -16.52 28.40 21.05
CA LEU A 379 -17.93 28.65 21.29
C LEU A 379 -18.51 27.84 22.46
N LEU A 380 -18.01 26.62 22.66
CA LEU A 380 -18.46 25.75 23.75
C LEU A 380 -17.76 26.06 25.07
N THR A 381 -16.51 26.54 25.04
CA THR A 381 -15.76 26.93 26.24
C THR A 381 -16.12 28.33 26.78
N GLU A 382 -16.60 29.25 25.93
CA GLU A 382 -17.10 30.55 26.36
C GLU A 382 -18.45 30.52 27.10
N LYS A 383 -19.14 29.35 27.10
CA LYS A 383 -20.46 29.17 27.72
C LYS A 383 -20.44 28.35 29.01
N ILE A 384 -19.28 27.97 29.52
CA ILE A 384 -19.09 27.33 30.82
C ILE A 384 -18.34 28.28 31.76
#